data_847e376da8c5ae320f1e3be02d9f71e3
#
_entry.id   847e376da8c5ae320f1e3be02d9f71e3
#
_cell.length_a   1.000
_cell.length_b   1.000
_cell.length_c   1.000
_cell.angle_alpha   90.00
_cell.angle_beta   90.00
_cell.angle_gamma   90.00
#
_symmetry.space_group_name_H-M   'P 1'
#
loop_
_entity.id
_entity.type
_entity.pdbx_description
1 polymer ?
#
loop_
_entity_poly.entity_id
_entity_poly.type
_entity_poly.pdbx_seq_one_letter_code
_entity_poly.pdbx_strand_id
1 'polypeptide(L)'
;MALSDLFARFYAKVAESRSLSYETVEELGGGRFYSGRQALELELIDEIGGVYSALSYLEEELDLSAGQYWLRYYPDRRMLLLWVLQALREEGMSLLGKDRALMRLLRP
;
A
#
# COMPACT_ATOMS: atom_id res chain seq x y z
N MET A 1 20.01 10.38 -11.26
CA MET A 1 18.87 11.17 -10.73
C MET A 1 19.06 11.31 -9.23
N ALA A 2 19.20 12.51 -8.72
CA ALA A 2 19.35 12.73 -7.29
C ALA A 2 18.02 12.48 -6.57
N LEU A 3 18.07 12.03 -5.31
CA LEU A 3 16.88 11.81 -4.48
C LEU A 3 16.05 13.09 -4.32
N SER A 4 16.71 14.25 -4.26
CA SER A 4 16.08 15.58 -4.23
C SER A 4 15.19 15.85 -5.45
N ASP A 5 15.59 15.40 -6.65
CA ASP A 5 14.80 15.57 -7.87
C ASP A 5 13.53 14.72 -7.85
N LEU A 6 13.60 13.53 -7.25
CA LEU A 6 12.45 12.66 -7.08
C LEU A 6 11.43 13.28 -6.13
N PHE A 7 11.87 13.83 -4.99
CA PHE A 7 11.00 14.53 -4.05
C PHE A 7 10.38 15.79 -4.67
N ALA A 8 11.16 16.57 -5.41
CA ALA A 8 10.67 17.75 -6.08
C ALA A 8 9.54 17.43 -7.07
N ARG A 9 9.71 16.38 -7.88
CA ARG A 9 8.67 15.90 -8.80
C ARG A 9 7.43 15.39 -8.08
N PHE A 10 7.61 14.67 -6.98
CA PHE A 10 6.52 14.17 -6.16
C PHE A 10 5.72 15.34 -5.56
N TYR A 11 6.37 16.30 -4.94
CA TYR A 11 5.71 17.47 -4.36
C TYR A 11 5.00 18.32 -5.41
N ALA A 12 5.60 18.50 -6.58
CA ALA A 12 4.96 19.21 -7.68
C ALA A 12 3.67 18.52 -8.15
N LYS A 13 3.66 17.19 -8.24
CA LYS A 13 2.46 16.42 -8.60
C LYS A 13 1.36 16.52 -7.56
N VAL A 14 1.71 16.45 -6.29
CA VAL A 14 0.73 16.64 -5.20
C VAL A 14 0.17 18.06 -5.21
N ALA A 15 1.01 19.07 -5.36
CA ALA A 15 0.60 20.47 -5.43
C ALA A 15 -0.38 20.71 -6.59
N GLU A 16 -0.07 20.21 -7.78
CA GLU A 16 -0.93 20.28 -8.96
C GLU A 16 -2.29 19.59 -8.74
N SER A 17 -2.24 18.35 -8.25
CA SER A 17 -3.45 17.53 -8.11
C SER A 17 -4.36 17.98 -6.96
N ARG A 18 -3.82 18.61 -5.93
CA ARG A 18 -4.56 19.11 -4.76
C ARG A 18 -4.82 20.61 -4.79
N SER A 19 -4.37 21.30 -5.81
CA SER A 19 -4.47 22.77 -5.92
C SER A 19 -3.85 23.51 -4.72
N LEU A 20 -2.76 22.94 -4.20
CA LEU A 20 -1.97 23.50 -3.12
C LEU A 20 -0.71 24.19 -3.66
N SER A 21 -0.12 25.12 -2.91
CA SER A 21 1.18 25.66 -3.28
C SER A 21 2.30 24.61 -3.06
N TYR A 22 3.35 24.70 -3.86
CA TYR A 22 4.51 23.82 -3.71
C TYR A 22 5.11 23.92 -2.31
N GLU A 23 5.24 25.14 -1.79
CA GLU A 23 5.78 25.41 -0.46
C GLU A 23 4.95 24.73 0.64
N THR A 24 3.63 24.80 0.53
CA THR A 24 2.72 24.12 1.47
C THR A 24 2.92 22.61 1.44
N VAL A 25 3.01 22.02 0.25
CA VAL A 25 3.23 20.57 0.10
C VAL A 25 4.60 20.16 0.64
N GLU A 26 5.63 20.96 0.40
CA GLU A 26 6.98 20.72 0.94
C GLU A 26 7.00 20.76 2.48
N GLU A 27 6.31 21.71 3.10
CA GLU A 27 6.15 21.79 4.56
C GLU A 27 5.38 20.59 5.13
N LEU A 28 4.34 20.12 4.44
CA LEU A 28 3.57 18.96 4.82
C LEU A 28 4.32 17.64 4.63
N GLY A 29 5.32 17.62 3.76
CA GLY A 29 6.14 16.47 3.45
C GLY A 29 7.14 16.12 4.55
N GLY A 30 8.26 15.53 4.17
CA GLY A 30 9.35 15.19 5.09
C GLY A 30 9.12 13.90 5.89
N GLY A 31 8.34 12.98 5.37
CA GLY A 31 8.10 11.67 6.01
C GLY A 31 7.18 11.73 7.23
N ARG A 32 6.35 12.76 7.35
CA ARG A 32 5.38 12.90 8.44
C ARG A 32 4.18 11.98 8.22
N PHE A 33 3.61 11.51 9.31
CA PHE A 33 2.38 10.73 9.34
C PHE A 33 1.19 11.63 9.72
N TYR A 34 0.08 11.41 9.02
CA TYR A 34 -1.17 12.11 9.29
C TYR A 34 -2.30 11.12 9.56
N SER A 35 -3.15 11.43 10.52
CA SER A 35 -4.44 10.74 10.63
C SER A 35 -5.34 11.14 9.46
N GLY A 36 -6.36 10.32 9.16
CA GLY A 36 -7.33 10.67 8.12
C GLY A 36 -8.00 12.03 8.36
N ARG A 37 -8.31 12.36 9.60
CA ARG A 37 -8.89 13.66 9.97
C ARG A 37 -7.94 14.82 9.70
N GLN A 38 -6.68 14.70 10.10
CA GLN A 38 -5.65 15.70 9.82
C GLN A 38 -5.42 15.87 8.31
N ALA A 39 -5.38 14.76 7.57
CA ALA A 39 -5.22 14.78 6.13
C ALA A 39 -6.40 15.48 5.42
N LEU A 40 -7.62 15.31 5.93
CA LEU A 40 -8.80 16.00 5.42
C LEU A 40 -8.73 17.51 5.68
N GLU A 41 -8.37 17.91 6.91
CA GLU A 41 -8.20 19.33 7.28
C GLU A 41 -7.10 20.02 6.46
N LEU A 42 -6.07 19.29 6.07
CA LEU A 42 -4.96 19.77 5.24
C LEU A 42 -5.22 19.63 3.73
N GLU A 43 -6.43 19.24 3.34
CA GLU A 43 -6.83 19.06 1.94
C GLU A 43 -6.02 18.02 1.16
N LEU A 44 -5.37 17.12 1.87
CA LEU A 44 -4.60 16.01 1.28
C LEU A 44 -5.49 14.87 0.79
N ILE A 45 -6.68 14.73 1.35
CA ILE A 45 -7.71 13.77 0.95
C ILE A 45 -9.06 14.48 0.83
N ASP A 46 -9.98 13.88 0.10
CA ASP A 46 -11.30 14.46 -0.15
C ASP A 46 -12.34 14.00 0.86
N GLU A 47 -12.22 12.76 1.34
CA GLU A 47 -13.19 12.14 2.23
C GLU A 47 -12.52 11.12 3.15
N ILE A 48 -13.06 10.98 4.36
CA ILE A 48 -12.69 9.93 5.29
C ILE A 48 -13.55 8.70 5.01
N GLY A 49 -12.93 7.62 4.59
CA GLY A 49 -13.64 6.38 4.30
C GLY A 49 -12.70 5.19 4.17
N GLY A 50 -13.29 4.04 4.02
CA GLY A 50 -12.58 2.78 3.77
C GLY A 50 -12.76 2.31 2.32
N VAL A 51 -12.41 1.05 2.08
CA VAL A 51 -12.52 0.41 0.76
C VAL A 51 -13.96 0.47 0.23
N TYR A 52 -14.95 0.27 1.08
CA TYR A 52 -16.36 0.33 0.66
C TYR A 52 -16.78 1.73 0.22
N SER A 53 -16.33 2.77 0.91
CA SER A 53 -16.59 4.17 0.49
C SER A 53 -15.96 4.46 -0.87
N ALA A 54 -14.74 3.99 -1.09
CA ALA A 54 -14.06 4.12 -2.38
C ALA A 54 -14.78 3.38 -3.51
N LEU A 55 -15.31 2.19 -3.23
CA LEU A 55 -16.10 1.42 -4.21
C LEU A 55 -17.41 2.12 -4.54
N SER A 56 -18.13 2.64 -3.54
CA SER A 56 -19.36 3.39 -3.76
C SER A 56 -19.11 4.65 -4.59
N TYR A 57 -18.04 5.36 -4.32
CA TYR A 57 -17.63 6.51 -5.13
C TYR A 57 -17.36 6.13 -6.59
N LEU A 58 -16.65 5.02 -6.83
CA LEU A 58 -16.40 4.52 -8.18
C LEU A 58 -17.67 4.04 -8.89
N GLU A 59 -18.60 3.44 -8.16
CA GLU A 59 -19.92 3.06 -8.70
C GLU A 59 -20.68 4.29 -9.20
N GLU A 60 -20.70 5.37 -8.43
CA GLU A 60 -21.34 6.64 -8.81
C GLU A 60 -20.62 7.28 -10.01
N GLU A 61 -19.30 7.41 -9.98
CA GLU A 61 -18.54 8.04 -11.05
C GLU A 61 -18.60 7.30 -12.39
N LEU A 62 -18.70 5.97 -12.34
CA LEU A 62 -18.72 5.12 -13.54
C LEU A 62 -20.14 4.68 -13.94
N ASP A 63 -21.18 5.12 -13.22
CA ASP A 63 -22.57 4.71 -13.40
C ASP A 63 -22.73 3.17 -13.41
N LEU A 64 -22.08 2.51 -12.44
CA LEU A 64 -22.09 1.07 -12.28
C LEU A 64 -23.00 0.66 -11.13
N SER A 65 -23.75 -0.40 -11.34
CA SER A 65 -24.51 -1.04 -10.27
C SER A 65 -23.68 -2.12 -9.58
N ALA A 66 -23.99 -2.37 -8.31
CA ALA A 66 -23.37 -3.46 -7.56
C ALA A 66 -23.52 -4.79 -8.32
N GLY A 67 -22.44 -5.50 -8.51
CA GLY A 67 -22.40 -6.78 -9.24
C GLY A 67 -22.08 -6.68 -10.73
N GLN A 68 -21.93 -5.49 -11.29
CA GLN A 68 -21.50 -5.30 -12.68
C GLN A 68 -20.00 -5.31 -12.87
N TYR A 69 -19.22 -5.48 -11.78
CA TYR A 69 -17.76 -5.50 -11.82
C TYR A 69 -17.19 -6.63 -10.95
N TRP A 70 -15.93 -6.93 -11.20
CA TRP A 70 -15.18 -7.92 -10.44
C TRP A 70 -14.12 -7.25 -9.60
N LEU A 71 -14.06 -7.57 -8.31
CA LEU A 71 -12.97 -7.15 -7.44
C LEU A 71 -11.83 -8.15 -7.51
N ARG A 72 -10.67 -7.67 -7.94
CA ARG A 72 -9.45 -8.46 -7.94
C ARG A 72 -8.48 -7.93 -6.90
N TYR A 73 -8.12 -8.78 -5.97
CA TYR A 73 -7.18 -8.45 -4.91
C TYR A 73 -5.75 -8.75 -5.33
N TYR A 74 -4.85 -7.79 -5.12
CA TYR A 74 -3.43 -7.94 -5.37
C TYR A 74 -2.65 -7.62 -4.08
N PRO A 75 -1.60 -8.38 -3.71
CA PRO A 75 -1.29 -9.69 -4.29
C PRO A 75 -2.39 -10.72 -4.00
N ASP A 76 -2.58 -11.65 -4.93
CA ASP A 76 -3.46 -12.79 -4.67
C ASP A 76 -2.94 -13.54 -3.43
N ARG A 77 -3.84 -13.86 -2.50
CA ARG A 77 -3.49 -14.59 -1.27
C ARG A 77 -2.75 -15.90 -1.56
N ARG A 78 -3.10 -16.58 -2.66
CA ARG A 78 -2.41 -17.78 -3.11
C ARG A 78 -0.98 -17.49 -3.54
N MET A 79 -0.76 -16.43 -4.29
CA MET A 79 0.57 -15.98 -4.70
C MET A 79 1.42 -15.57 -3.49
N LEU A 80 0.83 -14.83 -2.55
CA LEU A 80 1.50 -14.43 -1.31
C LEU A 80 1.87 -15.65 -0.48
N LEU A 81 0.95 -16.61 -0.30
CA LEU A 81 1.18 -17.86 0.43
C LEU A 81 2.29 -18.69 -0.22
N LEU A 82 2.24 -18.86 -1.55
CA LEU A 82 3.26 -19.58 -2.31
C LEU A 82 4.63 -18.89 -2.19
N TRP A 83 4.66 -17.56 -2.25
CA TRP A 83 5.90 -16.79 -2.10
C TRP A 83 6.49 -16.95 -0.68
N VAL A 84 5.64 -16.84 0.35
CA VAL A 84 6.06 -17.06 1.75
C VAL A 84 6.56 -18.49 1.96
N LEU A 85 5.84 -19.50 1.43
CA LEU A 85 6.25 -20.90 1.52
C LEU A 85 7.58 -21.15 0.77
N GLN A 86 7.78 -20.50 -0.38
CA GLN A 86 9.03 -20.60 -1.13
C GLN A 86 10.20 -19.95 -0.38
N ALA A 87 9.98 -18.76 0.19
CA ALA A 87 10.97 -18.07 1.01
C ALA A 87 11.35 -18.89 2.25
N LEU A 88 10.35 -19.45 2.95
CA LEU A 88 10.59 -20.35 4.09
C LEU A 88 11.30 -21.62 3.69
N ARG A 89 11.04 -22.15 2.50
CA ARG A 89 11.74 -23.33 1.98
C ARG A 89 13.21 -23.03 1.72
N GLU A 90 13.53 -21.89 1.12
CA GLU A 90 14.91 -21.51 0.81
C GLU A 90 15.70 -21.18 2.08
N GLU A 91 15.14 -20.37 2.97
CA GLU A 91 15.77 -20.04 4.25
C GLU A 91 15.71 -21.20 5.24
N GLY A 92 14.60 -21.90 5.29
CA GLY A 92 14.39 -23.06 6.16
C GLY A 92 15.32 -24.22 5.80
N MET A 93 15.61 -24.45 4.52
CA MET A 93 16.58 -25.46 4.12
C MET A 93 18.01 -25.09 4.52
N SER A 94 18.36 -23.80 4.54
CA SER A 94 19.66 -23.36 5.02
C SER A 94 19.80 -23.48 6.54
N LEU A 95 18.71 -23.25 7.28
CA LEU A 95 18.65 -23.40 8.74
C LEU A 95 18.50 -24.86 9.19
N LEU A 96 17.66 -25.64 8.51
CA LEU A 96 17.41 -27.08 8.77
C LEU A 96 18.62 -27.95 8.42
N GLY A 97 19.48 -27.51 7.50
CA GLY A 97 20.76 -28.17 7.20
C GLY A 97 21.77 -28.07 8.32
N LYS A 98 21.59 -27.16 9.27
CA LYS A 98 22.46 -26.94 10.43
C LYS A 98 21.92 -27.52 11.73
N ASP A 99 20.64 -27.78 11.83
CA ASP A 99 20.02 -28.18 13.09
C ASP A 99 19.15 -29.43 12.95
N ARG A 100 19.80 -30.59 13.16
CA ARG A 100 19.13 -31.91 13.16
C ARG A 100 18.03 -32.02 14.24
N ALA A 101 18.05 -31.18 15.25
CA ALA A 101 17.06 -31.16 16.32
C ALA A 101 15.70 -30.64 15.86
N LEU A 102 15.67 -29.65 14.98
CA LEU A 102 14.45 -29.12 14.37
C LEU A 102 13.78 -30.12 13.42
N MET A 103 14.58 -30.93 12.72
CA MET A 103 14.06 -32.00 11.87
C MET A 103 13.35 -33.11 12.66
N ARG A 104 13.72 -33.35 13.93
CA ARG A 104 13.07 -34.33 14.81
C ARG A 104 11.71 -33.84 15.31
N LEU A 105 11.50 -32.52 15.46
CA LEU A 105 10.24 -31.92 15.86
C LEU A 105 9.19 -31.86 14.75
N LEU A 106 9.63 -31.91 13.48
CA LEU A 106 8.77 -31.87 12.30
C LEU A 106 8.42 -33.27 11.75
N ARG A 107 8.94 -34.34 12.33
CA ARG A 107 8.52 -35.72 12.01
C ARG A 107 7.21 -36.04 12.75
N PRO A 108 6.17 -36.54 12.02
CA PRO A 108 4.96 -37.03 12.64
C PRO A 108 5.23 -38.26 13.51
#